data_3ca454a1dc17a4221e70f3366a38b6bb
#
_entry.id   3ca454a1dc17a4221e70f3366a38b6bb
#
_cell.length_a   1.000
_cell.length_b   1.000
_cell.length_c   1.000
_cell.angle_alpha   90.00
_cell.angle_beta   90.00
_cell.angle_gamma   90.00
#
_symmetry.space_group_name_H-M   'P 1'
#
loop_
_entity.id
_entity.type
_entity.pdbx_description
1 polymer ?
#
loop_
_entity_poly.entity_id
_entity_poly.type
_entity_poly.pdbx_seq_one_letter_code
_entity_poly.pdbx_strand_id
1 'polypeptide(L)'
;MFSESKKEKLRQAAQAVRDMNRNYWDMRRDNTIGADDYFHCKANYEATQRGPTGEGVAERLGNAKEDFDFWHNQAWKGMSALAASKDKMHDRQVNKIGRQQAKSGLYKNSREGCNLFRVKGINDKY
;
A
#
# COMPACT_ATOMS: atom_id res chain seq x y z
N MET A 1 3.90 2.89 29.23
CA MET A 1 3.71 3.10 27.78
C MET A 1 4.21 4.48 27.39
N PHE A 2 4.99 4.55 26.34
CA PHE A 2 5.61 5.79 25.91
C PHE A 2 4.87 6.40 24.71
N SER A 3 4.57 7.69 24.81
CA SER A 3 4.04 8.46 23.67
C SER A 3 5.17 8.76 22.70
N GLU A 4 4.89 8.74 21.42
CA GLU A 4 5.83 9.20 20.43
C GLU A 4 6.00 10.72 20.53
N SER A 5 7.24 11.20 20.44
CA SER A 5 7.51 12.63 20.35
C SER A 5 7.02 13.19 19.00
N LYS A 6 6.81 14.50 18.93
CA LYS A 6 6.46 15.17 17.67
C LYS A 6 7.50 14.91 16.59
N LYS A 7 8.77 14.95 16.96
CA LYS A 7 9.89 14.71 16.04
C LYS A 7 9.83 13.29 15.47
N GLU A 8 9.57 12.31 16.34
CA GLU A 8 9.45 10.92 15.92
C GLU A 8 8.25 10.70 15.01
N LYS A 9 7.10 11.29 15.34
CA LYS A 9 5.91 11.21 14.47
C LYS A 9 6.15 11.81 13.09
N LEU A 10 6.83 12.96 13.03
CA LEU A 10 7.17 13.59 11.76
C LEU A 10 8.11 12.72 10.95
N ARG A 11 9.09 12.11 11.60
CA ARG A 11 10.03 11.18 10.95
C ARG A 11 9.30 9.99 10.34
N GLN A 12 8.43 9.35 11.12
CA GLN A 12 7.66 8.20 10.65
C GLN A 12 6.76 8.59 9.48
N ALA A 13 6.08 9.74 9.58
CA ALA A 13 5.21 10.22 8.51
C ALA A 13 5.99 10.46 7.21
N ALA A 14 7.13 11.13 7.29
CA ALA A 14 7.96 11.40 6.12
C ALA A 14 8.47 10.11 5.48
N GLN A 15 8.92 9.16 6.30
CA GLN A 15 9.40 7.87 5.81
C GLN A 15 8.28 7.04 5.17
N ALA A 16 7.08 7.08 5.77
CA ALA A 16 5.93 6.36 5.23
C ALA A 16 5.48 6.91 3.88
N VAL A 17 5.44 8.23 3.74
CA VAL A 17 5.14 8.88 2.44
C VAL A 17 6.15 8.45 1.40
N ARG A 18 7.44 8.43 1.77
CA ARG A 18 8.51 8.00 0.88
C ARG A 18 8.35 6.54 0.46
N ASP A 19 8.00 5.66 1.40
CA ASP A 19 7.78 4.24 1.11
C ASP A 19 6.60 4.03 0.16
N MET A 20 5.48 4.74 0.39
CA MET A 20 4.31 4.66 -0.48
C MET A 20 4.65 5.14 -1.89
N ASN A 21 5.34 6.25 -2.00
CA ASN A 21 5.75 6.83 -3.28
C ASN A 21 6.71 5.93 -4.04
N ARG A 22 7.73 5.40 -3.36
CA ARG A 22 8.71 4.51 -3.97
C ARG A 22 8.04 3.28 -4.56
N ASN A 23 7.14 2.63 -3.80
CA ASN A 23 6.45 1.44 -4.27
C ASN A 23 5.53 1.73 -5.45
N TYR A 24 4.90 2.90 -5.48
CA TYR A 24 4.09 3.32 -6.62
C TYR A 24 4.95 3.43 -7.90
N TRP A 25 6.09 4.08 -7.81
CA TRP A 25 6.99 4.22 -8.96
C TRP A 25 7.65 2.91 -9.35
N ASP A 26 8.00 2.07 -8.38
CA ASP A 26 8.52 0.73 -8.66
C ASP A 26 7.50 -0.11 -9.43
N MET A 27 6.25 -0.06 -9.03
CA MET A 27 5.15 -0.72 -9.73
C MET A 27 5.06 -0.25 -11.18
N ARG A 28 5.12 1.06 -11.38
CA ARG A 28 5.06 1.66 -12.72
C ARG A 28 6.25 1.26 -13.59
N ARG A 29 7.45 1.25 -13.01
CA ARG A 29 8.68 0.87 -13.75
C ARG A 29 8.71 -0.62 -14.07
N ASP A 30 8.28 -1.45 -13.13
CA ASP A 30 8.24 -2.89 -13.33
C ASP A 30 7.25 -3.26 -14.43
N ASN A 31 6.13 -2.57 -14.48
CA ASN A 31 5.13 -2.68 -15.54
C ASN A 31 4.68 -4.13 -15.81
N THR A 32 4.53 -4.92 -14.75
CA THR A 32 4.08 -6.31 -14.85
C THR A 32 2.57 -6.38 -14.67
N ILE A 33 1.89 -7.06 -15.57
CA ILE A 33 0.44 -7.24 -15.52
C ILE A 33 0.08 -8.01 -14.24
N GLY A 34 -0.89 -7.47 -13.49
CA GLY A 34 -1.38 -8.08 -12.26
C GLY A 34 -0.49 -7.87 -11.04
N ALA A 35 0.51 -6.99 -11.13
CA ALA A 35 1.44 -6.72 -10.04
C ALA A 35 0.93 -5.73 -9.00
N ASP A 36 -0.19 -5.05 -9.24
CA ASP A 36 -0.69 -3.96 -8.42
C ASP A 36 -0.88 -4.38 -6.95
N ASP A 37 -1.50 -5.53 -6.72
CA ASP A 37 -1.76 -6.01 -5.37
C ASP A 37 -0.48 -6.21 -4.57
N TYR A 38 0.54 -6.77 -5.20
CA TYR A 38 1.83 -6.98 -4.56
C TYR A 38 2.44 -5.65 -4.11
N PHE A 39 2.48 -4.66 -5.00
CA PHE A 39 3.08 -3.35 -4.68
C PHE A 39 2.24 -2.56 -3.68
N HIS A 40 0.91 -2.65 -3.74
CA HIS A 40 0.03 -2.04 -2.74
C HIS A 40 0.28 -2.65 -1.35
N CYS A 41 0.34 -3.96 -1.27
CA CYS A 41 0.66 -4.67 -0.03
C CYS A 41 2.03 -4.24 0.49
N LYS A 42 3.04 -4.26 -0.37
CA LYS A 42 4.42 -3.93 -0.03
C LYS A 42 4.55 -2.49 0.48
N ALA A 43 3.89 -1.54 -0.16
CA ALA A 43 3.87 -0.15 0.27
C ALA A 43 3.30 0.00 1.67
N ASN A 44 2.15 -0.62 1.92
CA ASN A 44 1.49 -0.57 3.22
C ASN A 44 2.30 -1.28 4.30
N TYR A 45 2.92 -2.40 3.95
CA TYR A 45 3.80 -3.14 4.86
C TYR A 45 4.98 -2.26 5.31
N GLU A 46 5.70 -1.69 4.35
CA GLU A 46 6.91 -0.90 4.65
C GLU A 46 6.58 0.37 5.43
N ALA A 47 5.51 1.07 5.05
CA ALA A 47 5.07 2.26 5.78
C ALA A 47 4.67 1.93 7.22
N THR A 48 4.00 0.80 7.43
CA THR A 48 3.58 0.34 8.76
C THR A 48 4.79 -0.01 9.63
N GLN A 49 5.87 -0.50 9.04
CA GLN A 49 7.11 -0.78 9.77
C GLN A 49 7.76 0.47 10.37
N ARG A 50 7.40 1.66 9.88
CA ARG A 50 7.93 2.92 10.42
C ARG A 50 7.39 3.25 11.81
N GLY A 51 6.28 2.62 12.22
CA GLY A 51 5.66 2.81 13.51
C GLY A 51 4.18 3.19 13.39
N PRO A 52 3.50 3.47 14.52
CA PRO A 52 2.05 3.77 14.50
C PRO A 52 1.66 4.96 13.63
N THR A 53 2.46 6.02 13.61
CA THR A 53 2.20 7.16 12.71
C THR A 53 2.37 6.77 11.25
N GLY A 54 3.37 5.93 10.95
CA GLY A 54 3.58 5.41 9.59
C GLY A 54 2.39 4.59 9.11
N GLU A 55 1.85 3.73 9.97
CA GLU A 55 0.65 2.96 9.67
C GLU A 55 -0.54 3.88 9.36
N GLY A 56 -0.74 4.92 10.18
CA GLY A 56 -1.82 5.89 9.98
C GLY A 56 -1.70 6.64 8.67
N VAL A 57 -0.49 7.03 8.30
CA VAL A 57 -0.23 7.69 7.01
C VAL A 57 -0.55 6.74 5.85
N ALA A 58 -0.11 5.49 5.93
CA ALA A 58 -0.38 4.49 4.89
C ALA A 58 -1.89 4.31 4.69
N GLU A 59 -2.65 4.20 5.77
CA GLU A 59 -4.10 4.06 5.70
C GLU A 59 -4.76 5.26 5.03
N ARG A 60 -4.40 6.48 5.44
CA ARG A 60 -4.97 7.71 4.88
C ARG A 60 -4.63 7.90 3.41
N LEU A 61 -3.37 7.69 3.04
CA LEU A 61 -2.95 7.83 1.65
C LEU A 61 -3.57 6.75 0.77
N GLY A 62 -3.64 5.52 1.27
CA GLY A 62 -4.28 4.42 0.55
C GLY A 62 -5.76 4.69 0.33
N ASN A 63 -6.48 5.14 1.35
CA ASN A 63 -7.90 5.46 1.22
C ASN A 63 -8.14 6.63 0.27
N ALA A 64 -7.32 7.68 0.32
CA ALA A 64 -7.44 8.82 -0.58
C ALA A 64 -7.21 8.41 -2.04
N LYS A 65 -6.22 7.54 -2.28
CA LYS A 65 -5.95 7.02 -3.62
C LYS A 65 -7.11 6.18 -4.13
N GLU A 66 -7.67 5.29 -3.29
CA GLU A 66 -8.80 4.45 -3.68
C GLU A 66 -10.05 5.28 -3.97
N ASP A 67 -10.29 6.35 -3.22
CA ASP A 67 -11.38 7.28 -3.49
C ASP A 67 -11.19 8.00 -4.82
N PHE A 68 -9.98 8.44 -5.12
CA PHE A 68 -9.65 9.07 -6.40
C PHE A 68 -9.85 8.07 -7.56
N ASP A 69 -9.36 6.86 -7.44
CA ASP A 69 -9.49 5.83 -8.46
C ASP A 69 -10.97 5.46 -8.70
N PHE A 70 -11.78 5.42 -7.65
CA PHE A 70 -13.21 5.18 -7.76
C PHE A 70 -13.89 6.23 -8.65
N TRP A 71 -13.61 7.51 -8.41
CA TRP A 71 -14.13 8.60 -9.21
C TRP A 71 -13.62 8.55 -10.66
N HIS A 72 -12.32 8.34 -10.84
CA HIS A 72 -11.68 8.28 -12.14
C HIS A 72 -12.24 7.15 -12.99
N ASN A 73 -12.41 5.97 -12.41
CA ASN A 73 -12.93 4.81 -13.13
C ASN A 73 -14.38 5.04 -13.61
N GLN A 74 -15.20 5.71 -12.82
CA GLN A 74 -16.57 6.04 -13.24
C GLN A 74 -16.60 7.16 -14.28
N ALA A 75 -15.88 8.25 -14.05
CA ALA A 75 -15.96 9.46 -14.88
C ALA A 75 -15.21 9.31 -16.21
N TRP A 76 -14.07 8.64 -16.20
CA TRP A 76 -13.17 8.61 -17.36
C TRP A 76 -13.11 7.26 -18.07
N LYS A 77 -13.26 6.17 -17.33
CA LYS A 77 -13.23 4.81 -17.92
C LYS A 77 -14.62 4.24 -18.18
N GLY A 78 -15.66 4.93 -17.77
CA GLY A 78 -17.02 4.47 -17.98
C GLY A 78 -17.42 3.22 -17.20
N MET A 79 -16.69 2.90 -16.13
CA MET A 79 -17.04 1.76 -15.28
C MET A 79 -18.35 2.01 -14.56
N SER A 80 -19.15 0.95 -14.36
CA SER A 80 -20.34 1.06 -13.54
C SER A 80 -19.96 1.35 -12.08
N ALA A 81 -20.89 1.96 -11.34
CA ALA A 81 -20.69 2.21 -9.92
C ALA A 81 -20.38 0.93 -9.14
N LEU A 82 -21.02 -0.18 -9.52
CA LEU A 82 -20.80 -1.48 -8.87
C LEU A 82 -19.39 -2.00 -9.13
N ALA A 83 -18.91 -1.96 -10.37
CA ALA A 83 -17.56 -2.41 -10.72
C ALA A 83 -16.49 -1.56 -10.04
N ALA A 84 -16.64 -0.22 -10.07
CA ALA A 84 -15.71 0.70 -9.41
C ALA A 84 -15.70 0.49 -7.88
N SER A 85 -16.85 0.19 -7.29
CA SER A 85 -16.99 -0.09 -5.86
C SER A 85 -16.28 -1.40 -5.47
N LYS A 86 -16.38 -2.42 -6.31
CA LYS A 86 -15.68 -3.70 -6.08
C LYS A 86 -14.17 -3.52 -6.13
N ASP A 87 -13.65 -2.76 -7.11
CA ASP A 87 -12.22 -2.46 -7.21
C ASP A 87 -11.73 -1.72 -5.97
N LYS A 88 -12.47 -0.72 -5.52
CA LYS A 88 -12.15 0.06 -4.32
C LYS A 88 -12.08 -0.83 -3.08
N MET A 89 -13.06 -1.72 -2.91
CA MET A 89 -13.09 -2.64 -1.76
C MET A 89 -11.94 -3.63 -1.80
N HIS A 90 -11.61 -4.14 -2.99
CA HIS A 90 -10.49 -5.06 -3.17
C HIS A 90 -9.18 -4.38 -2.79
N ASP A 91 -8.93 -3.18 -3.31
CA ASP A 91 -7.68 -2.46 -3.05
C ASP A 91 -7.53 -2.08 -1.57
N ARG A 92 -8.62 -1.69 -0.92
CA ARG A 92 -8.62 -1.43 0.52
C ARG A 92 -8.28 -2.68 1.32
N GLN A 93 -8.78 -3.83 0.90
CA GLN A 93 -8.49 -5.10 1.56
C GLN A 93 -7.02 -5.47 1.41
N VAL A 94 -6.45 -5.33 0.23
CA VAL A 94 -5.03 -5.59 -0.03
C VAL A 94 -4.16 -4.66 0.83
N ASN A 95 -4.49 -3.38 0.87
CA ASN A 95 -3.77 -2.40 1.68
C ASN A 95 -3.80 -2.79 3.16
N LYS A 96 -4.96 -3.17 3.68
CA LYS A 96 -5.14 -3.59 5.06
C LYS A 96 -4.32 -4.84 5.38
N ILE A 97 -4.31 -5.81 4.47
CA ILE A 97 -3.52 -7.04 4.64
C ILE A 97 -2.04 -6.68 4.75
N GLY A 98 -1.53 -5.78 3.92
CA GLY A 98 -0.13 -5.33 4.00
C GLY A 98 0.21 -4.77 5.38
N ARG A 99 -0.65 -3.91 5.93
CA ARG A 99 -0.44 -3.37 7.27
C ARG A 99 -0.50 -4.44 8.36
N GLN A 100 -1.44 -5.37 8.26
CA GLN A 100 -1.58 -6.47 9.20
C GLN A 100 -0.38 -7.41 9.17
N GLN A 101 0.13 -7.72 7.98
CA GLN A 101 1.31 -8.57 7.83
C GLN A 101 2.54 -7.94 8.49
N ALA A 102 2.72 -6.64 8.34
CA ALA A 102 3.82 -5.92 8.99
C ALA A 102 3.71 -5.99 10.52
N LYS A 103 2.50 -5.84 11.06
CA LYS A 103 2.29 -5.86 12.51
C LYS A 103 2.40 -7.25 13.11
N SER A 104 2.22 -8.29 12.31
CA SER A 104 2.29 -9.67 12.81
C SER A 104 3.68 -10.06 13.31
N GLY A 105 4.73 -9.46 12.78
CA GLY A 105 6.10 -9.80 13.10
C GLY A 105 6.56 -11.17 12.58
N LEU A 106 5.77 -11.82 11.72
CA LEU A 106 6.03 -13.18 11.25
C LEU A 106 6.99 -13.26 10.06
N TYR A 107 7.27 -12.14 9.41
CA TYR A 107 8.02 -12.12 8.16
C TYR A 107 9.31 -11.33 8.30
N LYS A 108 10.34 -11.72 7.54
CA LYS A 108 11.63 -11.02 7.53
C LYS A 108 11.54 -9.64 6.89
N ASN A 109 10.71 -9.50 5.86
CA ASN A 109 10.64 -8.29 5.07
C ASN A 109 9.30 -8.21 4.32
N SER A 110 9.09 -7.10 3.63
CA SER A 110 7.86 -6.84 2.89
C SER A 110 7.65 -7.83 1.74
N ARG A 111 8.72 -8.27 1.10
CA ARG A 111 8.62 -9.24 0.02
C ARG A 111 8.01 -10.55 0.52
N GLU A 112 8.48 -11.04 1.66
CA GLU A 112 7.91 -12.26 2.26
C GLU A 112 6.49 -12.02 2.75
N GLY A 113 6.25 -10.90 3.43
CA GLY A 113 4.93 -10.56 3.96
C GLY A 113 3.86 -10.38 2.91
N CYS A 114 4.24 -9.98 1.70
CA CYS A 114 3.32 -9.76 0.59
C CYS A 114 3.44 -10.81 -0.52
N ASN A 115 4.16 -11.90 -0.25
CA ASN A 115 4.37 -12.96 -1.25
C ASN A 115 3.08 -13.56 -1.77
N LEU A 116 2.02 -13.58 -0.95
CA LEU A 116 0.71 -14.09 -1.38
C LEU A 116 0.14 -13.34 -2.59
N PHE A 117 0.56 -12.10 -2.80
CA PHE A 117 0.13 -11.29 -3.95
C PHE A 117 1.16 -11.24 -5.07
N ARG A 118 2.32 -11.84 -4.87
CA ARG A 118 3.39 -11.79 -5.87
C ARG A 118 3.03 -12.62 -7.08
N VAL A 119 3.13 -12.00 -8.26
CA VAL A 119 2.86 -12.68 -9.53
C VAL A 119 4.16 -12.86 -10.31
N LYS A 120 4.14 -13.82 -11.24
CA LYS A 120 5.28 -14.08 -12.10
C LYS A 120 5.54 -12.88 -13.02
N GLY A 121 6.80 -12.53 -13.18
CA GLY A 121 7.21 -11.42 -14.03
C GLY A 121 7.69 -10.20 -13.26
N ILE A 122 7.38 -10.11 -11.97
CA ILE A 122 7.91 -9.03 -11.13
C ILE A 122 9.41 -9.22 -10.99
N ASN A 123 10.17 -8.13 -11.20
CA ASN A 123 11.63 -8.16 -11.11
C ASN A 123 12.08 -8.62 -9.72
N ASP A 124 13.12 -9.43 -9.67
CA ASP A 124 13.63 -10.02 -8.43
C ASP A 124 14.14 -8.99 -7.43
N LYS A 125 14.42 -7.76 -7.85
CA LYS A 125 14.86 -6.69 -6.95
C LYS A 125 13.74 -6.15 -6.05
N TYR A 126 12.48 -6.48 -6.37
CA TYR A 126 11.33 -6.04 -5.58
C TYR A 126 10.76 -7.11 -4.67
#